data_22d55c50f8ddec359bfdc7cab9c51f29
#
_entry.id   22d55c50f8ddec359bfdc7cab9c51f29
#
_cell.length_a   1.000
_cell.length_b   1.000
_cell.length_c   1.000
_cell.angle_alpha   90.00
_cell.angle_beta   90.00
_cell.angle_gamma   90.00
#
_symmetry.space_group_name_H-M   'P 1'
#
loop_
_entity.id
_entity.type
_entity.pdbx_description
1 polymer ?
#
loop_
_entity_poly.entity_id
_entity_poly.type
_entity_poly.pdbx_seq_one_letter_code
_entity_poly.pdbx_strand_id
1 'polypeptide(L)'
;MADITILVVDDESRMRKLVKDFLKVKGYHILEAGDGEEALQVFEENKNEINLILLDVMMPKLDGWSVLRQIRQTSNVPIIMLTARGEEQDELFGFELGVDEYISKPFSPKILVARVEAILKRLQVKEKDIKDYGGIIINSEGRTVEVDSKKVDLSLREYELLKYLVDNEGIALSRDKILNNV
;
A
#
# COMPACT_ATOMS: atom_id res chain seq x y z
N MET A 1 12.50 -2.72 12.72
CA MET A 1 11.65 -2.89 11.51
C MET A 1 10.28 -2.42 11.93
N ALA A 2 9.58 -1.65 11.10
CA ALA A 2 8.20 -1.27 11.40
C ALA A 2 7.37 -2.57 11.51
N ASP A 3 6.55 -2.68 12.57
CA ASP A 3 5.66 -3.82 12.74
C ASP A 3 4.56 -3.73 11.68
N ILE A 4 4.61 -4.61 10.69
CA ILE A 4 3.62 -4.65 9.60
C ILE A 4 2.43 -5.48 10.04
N THR A 5 1.26 -4.89 10.01
CA THR A 5 -0.03 -5.52 10.33
C THR A 5 -0.83 -5.78 9.05
N ILE A 6 -1.29 -7.02 8.88
CA ILE A 6 -2.09 -7.47 7.74
C ILE A 6 -3.43 -7.97 8.24
N LEU A 7 -4.53 -7.44 7.69
CA LEU A 7 -5.87 -7.94 7.92
C LEU A 7 -6.21 -9.02 6.89
N VAL A 8 -6.55 -10.22 7.37
CA VAL A 8 -6.95 -11.38 6.54
C VAL A 8 -8.45 -11.61 6.71
N VAL A 9 -9.18 -11.45 5.61
CA VAL A 9 -10.64 -11.56 5.57
C VAL A 9 -11.05 -12.70 4.63
N ASP A 10 -11.65 -13.73 5.19
CA ASP A 10 -12.11 -14.92 4.44
C ASP A 10 -13.09 -15.67 5.35
N ASP A 11 -14.21 -16.18 4.84
CA ASP A 11 -15.19 -16.90 5.66
C ASP A 11 -14.72 -18.32 6.04
N GLU A 12 -13.79 -18.90 5.26
CA GLU A 12 -13.19 -20.17 5.57
C GLU A 12 -12.11 -20.07 6.67
N SER A 13 -12.40 -20.50 7.88
CA SER A 13 -11.45 -20.47 9.01
C SER A 13 -10.13 -21.21 8.72
N ARG A 14 -10.20 -22.29 7.93
CA ARG A 14 -9.00 -23.05 7.50
C ARG A 14 -8.10 -22.23 6.59
N MET A 15 -8.68 -21.46 5.67
CA MET A 15 -7.95 -20.56 4.78
C MET A 15 -7.29 -19.44 5.57
N ARG A 16 -8.04 -18.78 6.47
CA ARG A 16 -7.46 -17.75 7.34
C ARG A 16 -6.27 -18.28 8.14
N LYS A 17 -6.43 -19.47 8.76
CA LYS A 17 -5.34 -20.10 9.52
C LYS A 17 -4.11 -20.39 8.65
N LEU A 18 -4.30 -20.95 7.46
CA LEU A 18 -3.21 -21.24 6.53
C LEU A 18 -2.43 -19.97 6.16
N VAL A 19 -3.15 -18.93 5.72
CA VAL A 19 -2.56 -17.66 5.34
C VAL A 19 -1.83 -17.01 6.52
N LYS A 20 -2.45 -16.99 7.69
CA LYS A 20 -1.86 -16.47 8.93
C LYS A 20 -0.55 -17.18 9.29
N ASP A 21 -0.53 -18.52 9.24
CA ASP A 21 0.67 -19.29 9.61
C ASP A 21 1.85 -18.94 8.69
N PHE A 22 1.62 -18.83 7.38
CA PHE A 22 2.66 -18.46 6.41
C PHE A 22 3.14 -17.00 6.58
N LEU A 23 2.25 -16.07 6.84
CA LEU A 23 2.60 -14.66 7.01
C LEU A 23 3.30 -14.40 8.36
N LYS A 24 2.91 -15.10 9.42
CA LYS A 24 3.57 -15.01 10.74
C LYS A 24 5.03 -15.46 10.69
N VAL A 25 5.37 -16.47 9.89
CA VAL A 25 6.77 -16.89 9.70
C VAL A 25 7.64 -15.76 9.12
N LYS A 26 7.02 -14.80 8.41
CA LYS A 26 7.68 -13.60 7.88
C LYS A 26 7.76 -12.45 8.88
N GLY A 27 7.21 -12.63 10.09
CA GLY A 27 7.24 -11.63 11.15
C GLY A 27 6.10 -10.60 11.07
N TYR A 28 5.03 -10.85 10.26
CA TYR A 28 3.88 -9.97 10.17
C TYR A 28 2.91 -10.19 11.33
N HIS A 29 2.33 -9.11 11.84
CA HIS A 29 1.19 -9.16 12.74
C HIS A 29 -0.10 -9.38 11.94
N ILE A 30 -0.96 -10.33 12.36
CA ILE A 30 -2.14 -10.72 11.60
C ILE A 30 -3.40 -10.48 12.41
N LEU A 31 -4.28 -9.65 11.86
CA LEU A 31 -5.67 -9.51 12.27
C LEU A 31 -6.53 -10.39 11.35
N GLU A 32 -7.63 -10.90 11.86
CA GLU A 32 -8.52 -11.81 11.14
C GLU A 32 -9.96 -11.31 11.20
N ALA A 33 -10.72 -11.53 10.14
CA ALA A 33 -12.16 -11.36 10.10
C ALA A 33 -12.81 -12.48 9.29
N GLY A 34 -13.93 -12.99 9.73
CA GLY A 34 -14.64 -14.12 9.14
C GLY A 34 -15.77 -13.73 8.19
N ASP A 35 -16.13 -12.46 8.12
CA ASP A 35 -17.12 -11.92 7.19
C ASP A 35 -16.87 -10.42 6.95
N GLY A 36 -17.64 -9.84 6.02
CA GLY A 36 -17.43 -8.45 5.62
C GLY A 36 -17.80 -7.43 6.69
N GLU A 37 -18.77 -7.72 7.56
CA GLU A 37 -19.15 -6.83 8.65
C GLU A 37 -18.06 -6.79 9.74
N GLU A 38 -17.56 -7.96 10.12
CA GLU A 38 -16.41 -8.08 11.03
C GLU A 38 -15.16 -7.41 10.45
N ALA A 39 -14.93 -7.55 9.14
CA ALA A 39 -13.82 -6.92 8.45
C ALA A 39 -13.84 -5.38 8.57
N LEU A 40 -15.00 -4.77 8.38
CA LEU A 40 -15.16 -3.31 8.51
C LEU A 40 -14.97 -2.86 9.97
N GLN A 41 -15.49 -3.62 10.93
CA GLN A 41 -15.30 -3.32 12.36
C GLN A 41 -13.82 -3.39 12.73
N VAL A 42 -13.13 -4.50 12.42
CA VAL A 42 -11.70 -4.67 12.70
C VAL A 42 -10.88 -3.59 12.02
N PHE A 43 -11.24 -3.23 10.78
CA PHE A 43 -10.57 -2.18 10.04
C PHE A 43 -10.71 -0.81 10.74
N GLU A 44 -11.90 -0.39 11.12
CA GLU A 44 -12.09 0.90 11.79
C GLU A 44 -11.40 0.98 13.15
N GLU A 45 -11.39 -0.11 13.92
CA GLU A 45 -10.69 -0.18 15.20
C GLU A 45 -9.17 -0.11 15.08
N ASN A 46 -8.59 -0.58 13.95
CA ASN A 46 -7.14 -0.69 13.74
C ASN A 46 -6.65 0.05 12.49
N LYS A 47 -7.39 1.04 12.01
CA LYS A 47 -7.16 1.73 10.74
C LYS A 47 -5.76 2.29 10.55
N ASN A 48 -5.14 2.79 11.62
CA ASN A 48 -3.81 3.38 11.57
C ASN A 48 -2.67 2.34 11.66
N GLU A 49 -3.00 1.10 11.98
CA GLU A 49 -2.02 0.01 12.15
C GLU A 49 -2.01 -0.94 10.95
N ILE A 50 -3.14 -1.06 10.22
CA ILE A 50 -3.27 -1.97 9.09
C ILE A 50 -2.51 -1.43 7.87
N ASN A 51 -1.53 -2.19 7.42
CA ASN A 51 -0.68 -1.84 6.28
C ASN A 51 -1.10 -2.53 4.97
N LEU A 52 -1.89 -3.61 5.05
CA LEU A 52 -2.39 -4.35 3.89
C LEU A 52 -3.61 -5.19 4.29
N ILE A 53 -4.54 -5.38 3.35
CA ILE A 53 -5.71 -6.24 3.53
C ILE A 53 -5.69 -7.34 2.46
N LEU A 54 -5.88 -8.59 2.89
CA LEU A 54 -6.22 -9.73 2.04
C LEU A 54 -7.72 -9.94 2.17
N LEU A 55 -8.47 -9.82 1.09
CA LEU A 55 -9.93 -9.76 1.12
C LEU A 55 -10.53 -10.76 0.15
N ASP A 56 -11.25 -11.75 0.69
CA ASP A 56 -12.05 -12.66 -0.13
C ASP A 56 -13.22 -11.92 -0.78
N VAL A 57 -13.50 -12.20 -2.04
CA VAL A 57 -14.64 -11.68 -2.77
C VAL A 57 -15.93 -12.33 -2.29
N MET A 58 -15.94 -13.65 -2.19
CA MET A 58 -17.14 -14.45 -1.95
C MET A 58 -17.33 -14.74 -0.46
N MET A 59 -18.03 -13.86 0.23
CA MET A 59 -18.33 -14.03 1.66
C MET A 59 -19.83 -13.85 1.92
N PRO A 60 -20.36 -14.51 2.97
CA PRO A 60 -21.73 -14.30 3.40
C PRO A 60 -21.93 -12.91 4.01
N LYS A 61 -23.17 -12.46 4.10
CA LYS A 61 -23.64 -11.17 4.63
C LYS A 61 -23.20 -9.99 3.75
N LEU A 62 -21.90 -9.65 3.76
CA LEU A 62 -21.32 -8.55 2.99
C LEU A 62 -20.15 -9.08 2.16
N ASP A 63 -20.25 -8.99 0.83
CA ASP A 63 -19.22 -9.45 -0.09
C ASP A 63 -17.98 -8.54 -0.07
N GLY A 64 -16.86 -9.06 -0.59
CA GLY A 64 -15.58 -8.34 -0.59
C GLY A 64 -15.61 -7.04 -1.39
N TRP A 65 -16.41 -6.94 -2.47
CA TRP A 65 -16.55 -5.71 -3.26
C TRP A 65 -17.21 -4.59 -2.46
N SER A 66 -18.21 -4.94 -1.67
CA SER A 66 -18.91 -4.01 -0.78
C SER A 66 -18.01 -3.52 0.34
N VAL A 67 -17.18 -4.42 0.92
CA VAL A 67 -16.15 -4.06 1.91
C VAL A 67 -15.12 -3.12 1.29
N LEU A 68 -14.59 -3.44 0.11
CA LEU A 68 -13.63 -2.61 -0.62
C LEU A 68 -14.17 -1.19 -0.81
N ARG A 69 -15.40 -1.05 -1.34
CA ARG A 69 -16.02 0.26 -1.58
C ARG A 69 -16.13 1.10 -0.32
N GLN A 70 -16.48 0.49 0.81
CA GLN A 70 -16.58 1.20 2.09
C GLN A 70 -15.21 1.64 2.60
N ILE A 71 -14.21 0.76 2.56
CA ILE A 71 -12.84 1.10 2.96
C ILE A 71 -12.28 2.25 2.09
N ARG A 72 -12.51 2.23 0.78
CA ARG A 72 -12.02 3.25 -0.16
C ARG A 72 -12.62 4.64 0.06
N GLN A 73 -13.73 4.77 0.77
CA GLN A 73 -14.28 6.08 1.16
C GLN A 73 -13.36 6.83 2.13
N THR A 74 -12.55 6.11 2.91
CA THR A 74 -11.77 6.70 4.00
C THR A 74 -10.30 6.30 4.01
N SER A 75 -9.85 5.37 3.14
CA SER A 75 -8.48 4.85 3.15
C SER A 75 -8.02 4.35 1.78
N ASN A 76 -6.73 4.56 1.52
CA ASN A 76 -6.00 4.00 0.39
C ASN A 76 -5.10 2.83 0.80
N VAL A 77 -5.40 2.16 1.94
CA VAL A 77 -4.67 0.97 2.37
C VAL A 77 -4.64 -0.06 1.23
N PRO A 78 -3.50 -0.68 0.92
CA PRO A 78 -3.42 -1.68 -0.13
C PRO A 78 -4.33 -2.87 0.13
N ILE A 79 -5.04 -3.30 -0.91
CA ILE A 79 -5.96 -4.43 -0.85
C ILE A 79 -5.63 -5.42 -1.97
N ILE A 80 -5.40 -6.68 -1.57
CA ILE A 80 -5.31 -7.83 -2.46
C ILE A 80 -6.64 -8.57 -2.39
N MET A 81 -7.32 -8.69 -3.53
CA MET A 81 -8.54 -9.46 -3.61
C MET A 81 -8.22 -10.94 -3.85
N LEU A 82 -8.88 -11.82 -3.10
CA LEU A 82 -8.83 -13.26 -3.29
C LEU A 82 -10.10 -13.67 -4.05
N THR A 83 -9.95 -14.17 -5.29
CA THR A 83 -11.10 -14.43 -6.19
C THR A 83 -11.19 -15.90 -6.56
N ALA A 84 -12.39 -16.39 -6.91
CA ALA A 84 -12.55 -17.68 -7.53
C ALA A 84 -12.06 -17.65 -9.00
N ARG A 85 -11.56 -18.78 -9.50
CA ARG A 85 -11.03 -18.89 -10.86
C ARG A 85 -12.16 -18.71 -11.89
N GLY A 86 -12.05 -17.72 -12.79
CA GLY A 86 -12.98 -17.50 -13.89
C GLY A 86 -13.80 -16.21 -13.81
N GLU A 87 -13.60 -15.39 -12.82
CA GLU A 87 -14.28 -14.08 -12.66
C GLU A 87 -13.49 -12.94 -13.32
N GLU A 88 -13.05 -13.13 -14.58
CA GLU A 88 -12.27 -12.11 -15.31
C GLU A 88 -13.02 -10.77 -15.47
N GLN A 89 -14.36 -10.81 -15.49
CA GLN A 89 -15.18 -9.57 -15.55
C GLN A 89 -15.12 -8.78 -14.25
N ASP A 90 -14.92 -9.44 -13.13
CA ASP A 90 -14.79 -8.79 -11.84
C ASP A 90 -13.40 -8.14 -11.67
N GLU A 91 -12.38 -8.65 -12.33
CA GLU A 91 -11.04 -8.04 -12.34
C GLU A 91 -11.04 -6.66 -13.01
N LEU A 92 -11.72 -6.50 -14.17
CA LEU A 92 -11.86 -5.22 -14.85
C LEU A 92 -12.62 -4.20 -13.99
N PHE A 93 -13.71 -4.64 -13.37
CA PHE A 93 -14.51 -3.79 -12.48
C PHE A 93 -13.76 -3.37 -11.22
N GLY A 94 -12.94 -4.25 -10.69
CA GLY A 94 -12.18 -3.99 -9.48
C GLY A 94 -10.99 -3.05 -9.67
N PHE A 95 -10.36 -3.00 -10.87
CA PHE A 95 -9.35 -1.99 -11.16
C PHE A 95 -9.92 -0.57 -11.09
N GLU A 96 -11.16 -0.37 -11.55
CA GLU A 96 -11.87 0.91 -11.41
C GLU A 96 -12.15 1.27 -9.94
N LEU A 97 -12.29 0.26 -9.06
CA LEU A 97 -12.52 0.43 -7.63
C LEU A 97 -11.24 0.60 -6.81
N GLY A 98 -10.06 0.56 -7.44
CA GLY A 98 -8.78 0.79 -6.78
C GLY A 98 -8.24 -0.42 -6.01
N VAL A 99 -8.39 -1.62 -6.56
CA VAL A 99 -7.71 -2.84 -6.09
C VAL A 99 -6.24 -2.80 -6.51
N ASP A 100 -5.35 -3.21 -5.61
CA ASP A 100 -3.90 -3.18 -5.88
C ASP A 100 -3.41 -4.47 -6.55
N GLU A 101 -4.04 -5.61 -6.29
CA GLU A 101 -3.67 -6.91 -6.84
C GLU A 101 -4.81 -7.93 -6.69
N TYR A 102 -4.79 -8.97 -7.54
CA TYR A 102 -5.70 -10.12 -7.50
C TYR A 102 -4.93 -11.42 -7.35
N ILE A 103 -5.47 -12.35 -6.58
CA ILE A 103 -4.96 -13.71 -6.46
C ILE A 103 -6.12 -14.69 -6.63
N SER A 104 -6.08 -15.49 -7.70
CA SER A 104 -7.11 -16.49 -7.97
C SER A 104 -6.96 -17.71 -7.06
N LYS A 105 -8.04 -18.14 -6.45
CA LYS A 105 -8.16 -19.42 -5.71
C LYS A 105 -8.32 -20.60 -6.70
N PRO A 106 -7.68 -21.77 -6.47
CA PRO A 106 -6.75 -22.07 -5.40
C PRO A 106 -5.35 -21.49 -5.65
N PHE A 107 -4.71 -20.94 -4.64
CA PHE A 107 -3.37 -20.38 -4.73
C PHE A 107 -2.35 -21.14 -3.87
N SER A 108 -1.09 -21.04 -4.26
CA SER A 108 0.00 -21.48 -3.40
C SER A 108 0.27 -20.43 -2.32
N PRO A 109 0.37 -20.81 -1.02
CA PRO A 109 0.74 -19.88 0.03
C PRO A 109 2.05 -19.12 -0.23
N LYS A 110 3.01 -19.75 -0.92
CA LYS A 110 4.27 -19.10 -1.31
C LYS A 110 4.04 -17.97 -2.32
N ILE A 111 3.12 -18.15 -3.26
CA ILE A 111 2.76 -17.11 -4.24
C ILE A 111 2.07 -15.95 -3.53
N LEU A 112 1.14 -16.23 -2.63
CA LEU A 112 0.47 -15.19 -1.83
C LEU A 112 1.48 -14.36 -1.03
N VAL A 113 2.39 -15.01 -0.31
CA VAL A 113 3.45 -14.31 0.44
C VAL A 113 4.30 -13.45 -0.48
N ALA A 114 4.72 -13.95 -1.65
CA ALA A 114 5.52 -13.18 -2.60
C ALA A 114 4.78 -11.92 -3.12
N ARG A 115 3.45 -12.01 -3.36
CA ARG A 115 2.62 -10.87 -3.76
C ARG A 115 2.49 -9.83 -2.65
N VAL A 116 2.25 -10.29 -1.42
CA VAL A 116 2.22 -9.44 -0.22
C VAL A 116 3.54 -8.68 -0.08
N GLU A 117 4.68 -9.40 -0.12
CA GLU A 117 6.01 -8.78 -0.02
C GLU A 117 6.27 -7.76 -1.14
N ALA A 118 5.83 -8.05 -2.36
CA ALA A 118 6.00 -7.14 -3.51
C ALA A 118 5.21 -5.83 -3.32
N ILE A 119 3.98 -5.89 -2.80
CA ILE A 119 3.17 -4.70 -2.51
C ILE A 119 3.77 -3.89 -1.37
N LEU A 120 4.10 -4.55 -0.25
CA LEU A 120 4.70 -3.89 0.91
C LEU A 120 6.04 -3.22 0.56
N LYS A 121 6.85 -3.86 -0.28
CA LYS A 121 8.10 -3.26 -0.78
C LYS A 121 7.84 -2.02 -1.63
N ARG A 122 6.83 -2.03 -2.50
CA ARG A 122 6.45 -0.84 -3.29
C ARG A 122 6.05 0.34 -2.40
N LEU A 123 5.35 0.08 -1.29
CA LEU A 123 4.97 1.11 -0.32
C LEU A 123 6.18 1.68 0.42
N GLN A 124 7.11 0.82 0.85
CA GLN A 124 8.35 1.27 1.51
C GLN A 124 9.23 2.10 0.56
N VAL A 125 9.22 1.78 -0.74
CA VAL A 125 9.92 2.60 -1.75
C VAL A 125 9.23 3.95 -1.90
N LYS A 126 7.88 3.99 -1.92
CA LYS A 126 7.12 5.26 -1.96
C LYS A 126 7.37 6.14 -0.74
N GLU A 127 7.45 5.56 0.46
CA GLU A 127 7.82 6.31 1.68
C GLU A 127 9.26 6.82 1.64
N LYS A 128 10.19 6.05 1.05
CA LYS A 128 11.59 6.49 0.87
C LYS A 128 11.75 7.57 -0.18
N ASP A 129 10.82 7.64 -1.14
CA ASP A 129 10.81 8.67 -2.17
C ASP A 129 10.15 9.97 -1.71
N ILE A 130 9.45 9.95 -0.56
CA ILE A 130 8.92 11.14 0.11
C ILE A 130 9.84 11.47 1.27
N LYS A 131 10.55 12.59 1.17
CA LYS A 131 11.45 13.09 2.22
C LYS A 131 10.97 14.44 2.71
N ASP A 132 10.96 14.60 4.03
CA ASP A 132 10.70 15.87 4.70
C ASP A 132 12.03 16.53 5.12
N TYR A 133 12.25 17.74 4.64
CA TYR A 133 13.42 18.56 4.93
C TYR A 133 13.01 19.80 5.76
N GLY A 134 12.36 19.55 6.89
CA GLY A 134 11.97 20.64 7.80
C GLY A 134 10.83 21.51 7.26
N GLY A 135 9.77 20.88 6.75
CA GLY A 135 8.58 21.53 6.17
C GLY A 135 8.58 21.57 4.64
N ILE A 136 9.66 21.14 3.98
CA ILE A 136 9.70 20.93 2.54
C ILE A 136 9.58 19.42 2.28
N ILE A 137 8.45 18.99 1.77
CA ILE A 137 8.18 17.59 1.43
C ILE A 137 8.45 17.39 -0.06
N ILE A 138 9.38 16.51 -0.40
CA ILE A 138 9.74 16.17 -1.77
C ILE A 138 9.35 14.73 -2.06
N ASN A 139 8.49 14.54 -3.06
CA ASN A 139 8.18 13.23 -3.62
C ASN A 139 8.99 13.02 -4.90
N SER A 140 9.97 12.13 -4.85
CA SER A 140 10.89 11.90 -5.96
C SER A 140 10.24 11.13 -7.12
N GLU A 141 9.30 10.24 -6.86
CA GLU A 141 8.57 9.49 -7.89
C GLU A 141 7.62 10.40 -8.67
N GLY A 142 6.81 11.18 -7.96
CA GLY A 142 5.85 12.12 -8.54
C GLY A 142 6.45 13.45 -9.00
N ARG A 143 7.73 13.73 -8.68
CA ARG A 143 8.41 15.02 -8.89
C ARG A 143 7.57 16.19 -8.36
N THR A 144 6.96 16.01 -7.18
CA THR A 144 6.16 17.04 -6.53
C THR A 144 6.84 17.56 -5.28
N VAL A 145 6.60 18.82 -5.00
CA VAL A 145 7.10 19.52 -3.81
C VAL A 145 5.94 20.17 -3.07
N GLU A 146 5.93 20.00 -1.76
CA GLU A 146 5.00 20.69 -0.87
C GLU A 146 5.78 21.45 0.19
N VAL A 147 5.32 22.67 0.51
CA VAL A 147 5.87 23.49 1.59
C VAL A 147 4.71 23.87 2.51
N ASP A 148 4.82 23.54 3.80
CA ASP A 148 3.76 23.76 4.78
C ASP A 148 2.38 23.24 4.31
N SER A 149 2.36 21.99 3.78
CA SER A 149 1.17 21.33 3.23
C SER A 149 0.55 22.00 2.01
N LYS A 150 1.27 22.88 1.33
CA LYS A 150 0.84 23.51 0.08
C LYS A 150 1.73 23.03 -1.05
N LYS A 151 1.10 22.53 -2.12
CA LYS A 151 1.80 22.14 -3.33
C LYS A 151 2.46 23.36 -3.98
N VAL A 152 3.73 23.18 -4.37
CA VAL A 152 4.51 24.19 -5.10
C VAL A 152 4.76 23.68 -6.52
N ASP A 153 4.35 24.43 -7.51
CA ASP A 153 4.60 24.08 -8.90
C ASP A 153 6.01 24.57 -9.30
N LEU A 154 6.88 23.63 -9.59
CA LEU A 154 8.24 23.85 -10.05
C LEU A 154 8.40 23.36 -11.50
N SER A 155 9.17 24.10 -12.29
CA SER A 155 9.67 23.57 -13.56
C SER A 155 10.61 22.37 -13.30
N LEU A 156 10.86 21.56 -14.33
CA LEU A 156 11.76 20.39 -14.20
C LEU A 156 13.14 20.79 -13.65
N ARG A 157 13.71 21.87 -14.15
CA ARG A 157 15.04 22.35 -13.70
C ARG A 157 15.03 22.86 -12.25
N GLU A 158 13.98 23.56 -11.85
CA GLU A 158 13.85 24.01 -10.46
C GLU A 158 13.70 22.83 -9.50
N TYR A 159 12.94 21.81 -9.91
CA TYR A 159 12.85 20.57 -9.15
C TYR A 159 14.18 19.84 -9.02
N GLU A 160 14.91 19.68 -10.14
CA GLU A 160 16.23 19.02 -10.17
C GLU A 160 17.26 19.79 -9.32
N LEU A 161 17.25 21.10 -9.39
CA LEU A 161 18.08 21.94 -8.53
C LEU A 161 17.75 21.78 -7.05
N LEU A 162 16.48 21.88 -6.69
CA LEU A 162 16.04 21.70 -5.31
C LEU A 162 16.45 20.31 -4.80
N LYS A 163 16.16 19.27 -5.56
CA LYS A 163 16.53 17.88 -5.22
C LYS A 163 18.04 17.73 -5.04
N TYR A 164 18.83 18.27 -5.94
CA TYR A 164 20.29 18.22 -5.83
C TYR A 164 20.82 18.93 -4.58
N LEU A 165 20.24 20.07 -4.20
CA LEU A 165 20.62 20.81 -3.00
C LEU A 165 20.27 20.03 -1.72
N VAL A 166 19.05 19.49 -1.62
CA VAL A 166 18.62 18.73 -0.42
C VAL A 166 19.32 17.39 -0.29
N ASP A 167 19.63 16.70 -1.39
CA ASP A 167 20.40 15.45 -1.37
C ASP A 167 21.87 15.68 -0.95
N ASN A 168 22.36 16.93 -0.99
CA ASN A 168 23.69 17.35 -0.55
C ASN A 168 23.61 18.30 0.66
N GLU A 169 22.58 18.19 1.51
CA GLU A 169 22.43 19.00 2.71
C GLU A 169 23.68 18.94 3.59
N GLY A 170 24.11 20.11 4.10
CA GLY A 170 25.30 20.24 4.92
C GLY A 170 26.65 20.21 4.15
N ILE A 171 26.62 20.09 2.81
CA ILE A 171 27.81 20.11 1.96
C ILE A 171 27.89 21.44 1.20
N ALA A 172 29.03 22.15 1.32
CA ALA A 172 29.27 23.32 0.49
C ALA A 172 29.47 22.93 -0.98
N LEU A 173 28.59 23.40 -1.85
CA LEU A 173 28.61 23.12 -3.28
C LEU A 173 29.17 24.34 -4.03
N SER A 174 30.16 24.12 -4.91
CA SER A 174 30.61 25.16 -5.84
C SER A 174 29.59 25.39 -6.95
N ARG A 175 29.60 26.61 -7.55
CA ARG A 175 28.76 26.93 -8.70
C ARG A 175 28.92 25.94 -9.85
N ASP A 176 30.16 25.55 -10.14
CA ASP A 176 30.48 24.61 -11.23
C ASP A 176 29.92 23.22 -10.95
N LYS A 177 29.94 22.76 -9.68
CA LYS A 177 29.30 21.49 -9.29
C LYS A 177 27.80 21.53 -9.50
N ILE A 178 27.13 22.63 -9.15
CA ILE A 178 25.69 22.77 -9.36
C ILE A 178 25.37 22.77 -10.85
N LEU A 179 26.05 23.60 -11.66
CA LEU A 179 25.78 23.73 -13.09
C LEU A 179 26.05 22.45 -13.90
N ASN A 180 26.94 21.58 -13.41
CA ASN A 180 27.27 20.31 -14.10
C ASN A 180 26.36 19.15 -13.71
N ASN A 181 25.50 19.30 -12.67
CA ASN A 181 24.64 18.22 -12.15
C ASN A 181 23.14 18.57 -12.21
N VAL A 182 22.77 19.76 -12.67
CA VAL A 182 21.42 20.28 -12.89
C VAL A 182 21.32 20.86 -14.31
#